data_b65b83015a683b5d5a453517423218b5
#
_entry.id   b65b83015a683b5d5a453517423218b5
#
_cell.length_a   1.000
_cell.length_b   1.000
_cell.length_c   1.000
_cell.angle_alpha   90.00
_cell.angle_beta   90.00
_cell.angle_gamma   90.00
#
_symmetry.space_group_name_H-M   'P 1'
#
loop_
_entity.id
_entity.type
_entity.pdbx_description
1 polymer ?
#
loop_
_entity_poly.entity_id
_entity_poly.type
_entity_poly.pdbx_seq_one_letter_code
_entity_poly.pdbx_strand_id
1 'polypeptide(L)'
;MPYPELMTMPMREELTRIGFEELRTPQDVDRVVQEAQEPMLLFVNSICGCAAGVARPALAWSLKHPNAPKKLTTVFAGLDLDATARARSFFAPHPPSSPQAAILGPGGKLLFLLQRHEIEGRTAEQVAAALGAAYDRLPALTVS
;
A
#
# COMPACT_ATOMS: atom_id res chain seq x y z
N MET A 1 -8.55 -15.41 -15.10
CA MET A 1 -8.87 -16.25 -13.93
C MET A 1 -8.15 -15.73 -12.69
N PRO A 2 -8.86 -15.55 -11.60
CA PRO A 2 -8.18 -15.25 -10.34
C PRO A 2 -7.32 -16.44 -9.92
N TYR A 3 -6.26 -16.17 -9.20
CA TYR A 3 -5.41 -17.22 -8.66
C TYR A 3 -6.14 -17.96 -7.53
N PRO A 4 -5.82 -19.25 -7.31
CA PRO A 4 -6.48 -19.99 -6.23
C PRO A 4 -6.29 -19.34 -4.87
N GLU A 5 -7.35 -19.35 -4.06
CA GLU A 5 -7.33 -18.74 -2.73
C GLU A 5 -6.22 -19.34 -1.84
N LEU A 6 -6.04 -20.67 -1.92
CA LEU A 6 -5.00 -21.33 -1.13
C LEU A 6 -3.60 -20.82 -1.47
N MET A 7 -3.36 -20.45 -2.72
CA MET A 7 -2.07 -19.93 -3.15
C MET A 7 -1.84 -18.53 -2.62
N THR A 8 -2.87 -17.71 -2.58
CA THR A 8 -2.73 -16.27 -2.26
C THR A 8 -2.96 -15.95 -0.79
N MET A 9 -3.60 -16.86 -0.04
CA MET A 9 -3.87 -16.64 1.37
C MET A 9 -2.62 -16.28 2.18
N PRO A 10 -1.49 -17.00 2.05
CA PRO A 10 -0.28 -16.61 2.78
C PRO A 10 0.22 -15.22 2.43
N MET A 11 0.03 -14.80 1.18
CA MET A 11 0.45 -13.46 0.72
C MET A 11 -0.42 -12.37 1.34
N ARG A 12 -1.70 -12.64 1.55
CA ARG A 12 -2.59 -11.73 2.27
C ARG A 12 -2.22 -11.67 3.75
N GLU A 13 -1.94 -12.84 4.33
CA GLU A 13 -1.64 -12.96 5.76
C GLU A 13 -0.35 -12.28 6.16
N GLU A 14 0.64 -12.21 5.26
CA GLU A 14 1.87 -11.46 5.54
C GLU A 14 1.56 -10.03 5.98
N LEU A 15 0.54 -9.43 5.39
CA LEU A 15 0.16 -8.05 5.68
C LEU A 15 -0.86 -7.97 6.83
N THR A 16 -1.85 -8.85 6.84
CA THR A 16 -2.86 -8.79 7.92
C THR A 16 -2.25 -9.07 9.28
N ARG A 17 -1.23 -9.91 9.36
CA ARG A 17 -0.53 -10.18 10.61
C ARG A 17 0.14 -8.95 11.20
N ILE A 18 0.53 -7.99 10.37
CA ILE A 18 1.21 -6.78 10.85
C ILE A 18 0.28 -5.58 10.88
N GLY A 19 -1.02 -5.81 10.76
CA GLY A 19 -2.02 -4.78 10.99
C GLY A 19 -2.67 -4.18 9.77
N PHE A 20 -2.40 -4.68 8.56
CA PHE A 20 -3.07 -4.19 7.36
C PHE A 20 -4.50 -4.71 7.30
N GLU A 21 -5.42 -3.83 6.98
CA GLU A 21 -6.82 -4.17 6.70
C GLU A 21 -6.98 -4.43 5.22
N GLU A 22 -7.54 -5.58 4.86
CA GLU A 22 -7.82 -5.92 3.46
C GLU A 22 -9.07 -5.20 2.98
N LEU A 23 -8.93 -4.51 1.85
CA LEU A 23 -10.05 -3.84 1.20
C LEU A 23 -10.42 -4.67 -0.03
N ARG A 24 -11.56 -5.34 0.03
CA ARG A 24 -11.93 -6.32 -0.98
C ARG A 24 -13.01 -5.81 -1.95
N THR A 25 -13.61 -4.68 -1.64
CA THR A 25 -14.65 -4.07 -2.49
C THR A 25 -14.38 -2.58 -2.65
N PRO A 26 -14.94 -1.94 -3.70
CA PRO A 26 -14.83 -0.48 -3.84
C PRO A 26 -15.41 0.26 -2.64
N GLN A 27 -16.47 -0.31 -2.03
CA GLN A 27 -17.11 0.29 -0.87
C GLN A 27 -16.16 0.30 0.33
N ASP A 28 -15.36 -0.77 0.49
CA ASP A 28 -14.33 -0.81 1.53
C ASP A 28 -13.32 0.32 1.35
N VAL A 29 -12.88 0.53 0.10
CA VAL A 29 -11.92 1.60 -0.22
C VAL A 29 -12.53 2.96 0.12
N ASP A 30 -13.74 3.22 -0.34
CA ASP A 30 -14.40 4.50 -0.09
C ASP A 30 -14.59 4.75 1.41
N ARG A 31 -14.95 3.72 2.15
CA ARG A 31 -15.16 3.83 3.60
C ARG A 31 -13.89 4.29 4.31
N VAL A 32 -12.76 3.61 4.07
CA VAL A 32 -11.52 3.97 4.77
C VAL A 32 -11.00 5.33 4.35
N VAL A 33 -11.19 5.71 3.09
CA VAL A 33 -10.79 7.05 2.62
C VAL A 33 -11.63 8.13 3.28
N GLN A 34 -12.95 7.91 3.38
CA GLN A 34 -13.86 8.88 4.00
C GLN A 34 -13.62 9.00 5.49
N GLU A 35 -13.28 7.91 6.16
CA GLU A 35 -13.06 7.90 7.61
C GLU A 35 -11.68 8.41 8.01
N ALA A 36 -10.73 8.44 7.08
CA ALA A 36 -9.35 8.79 7.40
C ALA A 36 -9.22 10.25 7.79
N GLN A 37 -8.67 10.50 8.96
CA GLN A 37 -8.35 11.84 9.45
C GLN A 37 -6.83 12.06 9.53
N GLU A 38 -6.06 11.02 9.27
CA GLU A 38 -4.60 11.03 9.28
C GLU A 38 -4.11 10.32 8.03
N PRO A 39 -2.83 10.45 7.67
CA PRO A 39 -2.28 9.72 6.54
C PRO A 39 -2.50 8.22 6.67
N MET A 40 -2.82 7.59 5.55
CA MET A 40 -3.11 6.17 5.46
C MET A 40 -2.19 5.52 4.45
N LEU A 41 -1.59 4.40 4.81
CA LEU A 41 -0.80 3.61 3.89
C LEU A 41 -1.73 2.67 3.13
N LEU A 42 -1.69 2.72 1.80
CA LEU A 42 -2.47 1.83 0.95
C LEU A 42 -1.51 1.09 0.03
N PHE A 43 -1.40 -0.21 0.24
CA PHE A 43 -0.50 -1.06 -0.53
C PHE A 43 -1.27 -1.90 -1.53
N VAL A 44 -0.85 -1.85 -2.79
CA VAL A 44 -1.37 -2.72 -3.84
C VAL A 44 -0.50 -3.98 -3.85
N ASN A 45 -1.02 -5.04 -3.23
CA ASN A 45 -0.33 -6.33 -3.11
C ASN A 45 -0.35 -7.07 -4.44
N SER A 46 0.53 -8.05 -4.59
CA SER A 46 0.68 -8.77 -5.84
C SER A 46 1.31 -10.13 -5.59
N ILE A 47 1.15 -11.05 -6.53
CA ILE A 47 1.78 -12.37 -6.46
C ILE A 47 3.22 -12.35 -6.98
N CYS A 48 3.70 -11.23 -7.54
CA CYS A 48 5.02 -11.20 -8.16
C CYS A 48 6.15 -11.32 -7.13
N GLY A 49 7.33 -11.74 -7.61
CA GLY A 49 8.50 -11.92 -6.76
C GLY A 49 8.95 -10.65 -6.06
N CYS A 50 8.77 -9.48 -6.70
CA CYS A 50 9.16 -8.22 -6.07
C CYS A 50 8.24 -7.85 -4.92
N ALA A 51 6.97 -8.29 -4.93
CA ALA A 51 6.10 -8.12 -3.78
C ALA A 51 6.55 -9.01 -2.63
N ALA A 52 6.83 -10.29 -2.93
CA ALA A 52 7.21 -11.27 -1.91
C ALA A 52 8.58 -11.00 -1.32
N GLY A 53 9.57 -10.71 -2.17
CA GLY A 53 10.96 -10.59 -1.74
C GLY A 53 11.39 -9.19 -1.31
N VAL A 54 10.65 -8.17 -1.72
CA VAL A 54 11.05 -6.77 -1.48
C VAL A 54 9.95 -5.97 -0.82
N ALA A 55 8.79 -5.83 -1.48
CA ALA A 55 7.76 -4.89 -1.03
C ALA A 55 7.17 -5.24 0.34
N ARG A 56 6.67 -6.48 0.49
CA ARG A 56 6.05 -6.86 1.77
C ARG A 56 7.03 -6.84 2.94
N PRO A 57 8.25 -7.39 2.80
CA PRO A 57 9.24 -7.25 3.89
C PRO A 57 9.61 -5.80 4.18
N ALA A 58 9.72 -4.95 3.15
CA ALA A 58 10.04 -3.53 3.34
C ALA A 58 8.94 -2.82 4.11
N LEU A 59 7.66 -3.12 3.81
CA LEU A 59 6.55 -2.54 4.55
C LEU A 59 6.63 -2.91 6.02
N ALA A 60 6.81 -4.20 6.32
CA ALA A 60 6.93 -4.65 7.71
C ALA A 60 8.04 -3.91 8.44
N TRP A 61 9.17 -3.78 7.81
CA TRP A 61 10.32 -3.10 8.38
C TRP A 61 10.05 -1.62 8.60
N SER A 62 9.41 -0.97 7.62
CA SER A 62 9.13 0.47 7.69
C SER A 62 8.17 0.85 8.81
N LEU A 63 7.33 -0.09 9.28
CA LEU A 63 6.37 0.20 10.34
C LEU A 63 7.03 0.48 11.69
N LYS A 64 8.31 0.19 11.82
CA LYS A 64 9.07 0.54 13.03
C LYS A 64 9.42 2.02 13.09
N HIS A 65 9.25 2.74 11.99
CA HIS A 65 9.55 4.16 11.93
C HIS A 65 8.54 4.95 12.79
N PRO A 66 9.00 5.92 13.60
CA PRO A 66 8.10 6.64 14.51
C PRO A 66 6.99 7.42 13.81
N ASN A 67 7.21 7.85 12.57
CA ASN A 67 6.22 8.60 11.80
C ASN A 67 5.43 7.74 10.79
N ALA A 68 5.54 6.42 10.88
CA ALA A 68 4.79 5.53 10.00
C ALA A 68 3.28 5.76 10.18
N PRO A 69 2.50 5.71 9.08
CA PRO A 69 1.05 5.83 9.21
C PRO A 69 0.49 4.76 10.14
N LYS A 70 -0.50 5.13 10.93
CA LYS A 70 -1.14 4.17 11.85
C LYS A 70 -2.24 3.39 11.16
N LYS A 71 -2.87 3.97 10.14
CA LYS A 71 -3.88 3.27 9.35
C LYS A 71 -3.21 2.58 8.18
N LEU A 72 -3.33 1.26 8.12
CA LEU A 72 -2.68 0.40 7.14
C LEU A 72 -3.75 -0.35 6.36
N THR A 73 -3.76 -0.20 5.05
CA THR A 73 -4.76 -0.84 4.18
C THR A 73 -4.09 -1.46 2.96
N THR A 74 -4.75 -2.46 2.38
CA THR A 74 -4.22 -3.14 1.21
C THR A 74 -5.34 -3.65 0.29
N VAL A 75 -5.08 -3.61 -1.01
CA VAL A 75 -5.89 -4.27 -2.03
C VAL A 75 -4.99 -5.27 -2.75
N PHE A 76 -5.57 -6.30 -3.38
CA PHE A 76 -4.77 -7.33 -4.04
C PHE A 76 -5.00 -7.28 -5.55
N ALA A 77 -3.99 -6.80 -6.28
CA ALA A 77 -4.05 -6.71 -7.73
C ALA A 77 -4.18 -8.10 -8.35
N GLY A 78 -5.07 -8.22 -9.32
CA GLY A 78 -5.31 -9.49 -9.99
C GLY A 78 -6.32 -10.39 -9.31
N LEU A 79 -6.74 -10.05 -8.09
CA LEU A 79 -7.73 -10.83 -7.33
C LEU A 79 -8.96 -10.00 -7.00
N ASP A 80 -8.77 -8.89 -6.27
CA ASP A 80 -9.86 -8.00 -5.89
C ASP A 80 -9.91 -6.87 -6.91
N LEU A 81 -10.40 -7.17 -8.12
CA LEU A 81 -10.25 -6.29 -9.29
C LEU A 81 -10.91 -4.94 -9.10
N ASP A 82 -12.14 -4.93 -8.61
CA ASP A 82 -12.88 -3.67 -8.48
C ASP A 82 -12.32 -2.81 -7.33
N ALA A 83 -11.93 -3.46 -6.23
CA ALA A 83 -11.29 -2.75 -5.12
C ALA A 83 -9.97 -2.12 -5.57
N THR A 84 -9.17 -2.88 -6.33
CA THR A 84 -7.89 -2.40 -6.84
C THR A 84 -8.09 -1.21 -7.78
N ALA A 85 -9.07 -1.30 -8.69
CA ALA A 85 -9.37 -0.21 -9.60
C ALA A 85 -9.79 1.06 -8.84
N ARG A 86 -10.62 0.88 -7.81
CA ARG A 86 -11.05 2.02 -6.99
C ARG A 86 -9.87 2.65 -6.25
N ALA A 87 -9.02 1.83 -5.64
CA ALA A 87 -7.83 2.32 -4.95
C ALA A 87 -6.94 3.11 -5.91
N ARG A 88 -6.72 2.57 -7.11
CA ARG A 88 -5.88 3.22 -8.11
C ARG A 88 -6.45 4.54 -8.62
N SER A 89 -7.76 4.75 -8.50
CA SER A 89 -8.35 6.03 -8.90
C SER A 89 -7.81 7.18 -8.06
N PHE A 90 -7.33 6.91 -6.84
CA PHE A 90 -6.72 7.92 -5.99
C PHE A 90 -5.24 8.18 -6.33
N PHE A 91 -4.67 7.36 -7.22
CA PHE A 91 -3.27 7.53 -7.65
C PHE A 91 -3.15 8.33 -8.96
N ALA A 92 -4.27 8.71 -9.55
CA ALA A 92 -4.26 9.45 -10.81
C ALA A 92 -3.40 10.71 -10.71
N PRO A 93 -2.65 11.09 -11.75
CA PRO A 93 -2.63 10.50 -13.09
C PRO A 93 -1.57 9.40 -13.28
N HIS A 94 -1.05 8.84 -12.21
CA HIS A 94 0.01 7.84 -12.32
C HIS A 94 -0.50 6.53 -12.91
N PRO A 95 0.28 5.86 -13.79
CA PRO A 95 -0.16 4.62 -14.41
C PRO A 95 -0.21 3.48 -13.40
N PRO A 96 -1.10 2.49 -13.63
CA PRO A 96 -1.19 1.34 -12.74
C PRO A 96 0.05 0.46 -12.83
N SER A 97 0.47 -0.05 -11.69
CA SER A 97 1.50 -1.09 -11.59
C SER A 97 1.23 -1.90 -10.32
N SER A 98 1.93 -2.98 -10.13
CA SER A 98 1.84 -3.76 -8.89
C SER A 98 3.14 -4.52 -8.65
N PRO A 99 3.68 -4.50 -7.43
CA PRO A 99 3.13 -3.81 -6.27
C PRO A 99 3.27 -2.29 -6.35
N GLN A 100 2.42 -1.58 -5.59
CA GLN A 100 2.51 -0.12 -5.41
C GLN A 100 2.28 0.18 -3.94
N ALA A 101 2.99 1.17 -3.40
CA ALA A 101 2.76 1.63 -2.03
C ALA A 101 2.41 3.12 -2.08
N ALA A 102 1.23 3.47 -1.62
CA ALA A 102 0.76 4.85 -1.60
C ALA A 102 0.50 5.32 -0.19
N ILE A 103 0.67 6.61 0.04
CA ILE A 103 0.23 7.25 1.27
C ILE A 103 -0.84 8.26 0.86
N LEU A 104 -2.05 8.07 1.39
CA LEU A 104 -3.17 8.96 1.13
C LEU A 104 -3.45 9.79 2.37
N GLY A 105 -3.61 11.09 2.19
CA GLY A 105 -4.06 11.97 3.26
C GLY A 105 -5.56 11.96 3.38
N PRO A 106 -6.11 12.75 4.33
CA PRO A 106 -7.56 12.88 4.47
C PRO A 106 -8.23 13.26 3.15
N GLY A 107 -9.37 12.63 2.88
CA GLY A 107 -10.10 12.86 1.63
C GLY A 107 -9.51 12.18 0.41
N GLY A 108 -8.49 11.34 0.59
CA GLY A 108 -7.89 10.59 -0.52
C GLY A 108 -6.80 11.34 -1.27
N LYS A 109 -6.28 12.41 -0.70
CA LYS A 109 -5.20 13.16 -1.34
C LYS A 109 -3.92 12.33 -1.40
N LEU A 110 -3.36 12.17 -2.61
CA LEU A 110 -2.13 11.40 -2.78
C LEU A 110 -0.94 12.21 -2.25
N LEU A 111 -0.28 11.69 -1.22
CA LEU A 111 0.89 12.33 -0.61
C LEU A 111 2.20 11.70 -1.08
N PHE A 112 2.19 10.42 -1.41
CA PHE A 112 3.37 9.69 -1.82
C PHE A 112 2.96 8.43 -2.58
N LEU A 113 3.71 8.08 -3.61
CA LEU A 113 3.48 6.85 -4.37
C LEU A 113 4.82 6.24 -4.76
N LEU A 114 4.98 4.97 -4.42
CA LEU A 114 6.13 4.18 -4.82
C LEU A 114 5.62 3.15 -5.85
N GLN A 115 6.11 3.26 -7.07
CA GLN A 115 5.69 2.41 -8.18
C GLN A 115 6.54 1.14 -8.26
N ARG A 116 6.04 0.13 -9.01
CA ARG A 116 6.76 -1.12 -9.18
C ARG A 116 8.20 -0.90 -9.67
N HIS A 117 8.39 -0.02 -10.64
CA HIS A 117 9.73 0.21 -11.19
C HIS A 117 10.71 0.81 -10.17
N GLU A 118 10.17 1.39 -9.10
CA GLU A 118 10.98 1.91 -7.99
C GLU A 118 11.23 0.86 -6.91
N ILE A 119 10.55 -0.27 -7.01
CA ILE A 119 10.68 -1.40 -6.07
C ILE A 119 11.56 -2.49 -6.69
N GLU A 120 11.33 -2.82 -7.95
CA GLU A 120 12.11 -3.81 -8.68
C GLU A 120 13.60 -3.46 -8.69
N GLY A 121 14.45 -4.47 -8.46
CA GLY A 121 15.88 -4.26 -8.50
C GLY A 121 16.47 -3.63 -7.25
N ARG A 122 15.62 -3.33 -6.25
CA ARG A 122 16.09 -2.80 -4.97
C ARG A 122 15.97 -3.86 -3.90
N THR A 123 16.71 -3.65 -2.80
CA THR A 123 16.59 -4.52 -1.63
C THR A 123 15.42 -4.05 -0.76
N ALA A 124 14.95 -4.94 0.11
CA ALA A 124 13.92 -4.57 1.09
C ALA A 124 14.38 -3.41 1.98
N GLU A 125 15.67 -3.38 2.33
CA GLU A 125 16.24 -2.29 3.11
C GLU A 125 16.14 -0.95 2.39
N GLN A 126 16.45 -0.94 1.09
CA GLN A 126 16.38 0.28 0.29
C GLN A 126 14.96 0.80 0.17
N VAL A 127 14.00 -0.10 -0.03
CA VAL A 127 12.59 0.29 -0.12
C VAL A 127 12.08 0.75 1.23
N ALA A 128 12.46 0.07 2.32
CA ALA A 128 12.09 0.51 3.66
C ALA A 128 12.64 1.90 3.97
N ALA A 129 13.86 2.19 3.52
CA ALA A 129 14.47 3.52 3.71
C ALA A 129 13.70 4.59 2.92
N ALA A 130 13.25 4.26 1.70
CA ALA A 130 12.45 5.19 0.90
C ALA A 130 11.12 5.50 1.56
N LEU A 131 10.47 4.46 2.13
CA LEU A 131 9.23 4.64 2.87
C LEU A 131 9.47 5.48 4.12
N GLY A 132 10.54 5.19 4.87
CA GLY A 132 10.88 5.97 6.05
C GLY A 132 11.12 7.44 5.75
N ALA A 133 11.79 7.74 4.63
CA ALA A 133 12.00 9.12 4.20
C ALA A 133 10.67 9.80 3.88
N ALA A 134 9.74 9.07 3.28
CA ALA A 134 8.40 9.60 3.02
C ALA A 134 7.66 9.87 4.33
N TYR A 135 7.77 8.96 5.30
CA TYR A 135 7.12 9.14 6.60
C TYR A 135 7.65 10.38 7.33
N ASP A 136 8.94 10.67 7.19
CA ASP A 136 9.52 11.86 7.79
C ASP A 136 8.93 13.15 7.25
N ARG A 137 8.44 13.13 6.01
CA ARG A 137 7.84 14.30 5.39
C ARG A 137 6.36 14.47 5.70
N LEU A 138 5.69 13.44 6.24
CA LEU A 138 4.24 13.49 6.46
C LEU A 138 3.78 14.65 7.32
N PRO A 139 4.46 15.02 8.43
CA PRO A 139 4.01 16.16 9.21
C PRO A 139 3.90 17.45 8.39
N ALA A 140 4.86 17.70 7.50
CA ALA A 140 4.84 18.88 6.64
C ALA A 140 3.79 18.80 5.54
N LEU A 141 3.53 17.59 5.01
CA LEU A 141 2.58 17.39 3.92
C LEU A 141 1.13 17.45 4.39
N THR A 142 0.87 17.23 5.68
CA THR A 142 -0.48 17.19 6.24
C THR A 142 -0.87 18.47 6.96
N VAL A 143 0.04 19.40 7.12
CA VAL A 143 -0.27 20.73 7.66
C VAL A 143 -0.87 21.55 6.54
N SER A 144 -2.06 22.04 6.73
CA SER A 144 -2.75 22.86 5.75
C SER A 144 -2.71 24.33 6.11
#